data_71d729a0c34cc4a07a552962ee5c8394
#
_entry.id   71d729a0c34cc4a07a552962ee5c8394
#
_cell.length_a   1.000
_cell.length_b   1.000
_cell.length_c   1.000
_cell.angle_alpha   90.00
_cell.angle_beta   90.00
_cell.angle_gamma   90.00
#
_symmetry.space_group_name_H-M   'P 1'
#
loop_
_entity.id
_entity.type
_entity.pdbx_description
1 polymer ?
#
loop_
_entity_poly.entity_id
_entity_poly.type
_entity_poly.pdbx_seq_one_letter_code
_entity_poly.pdbx_strand_id
1 'polypeptide(L)'
;GITFKENCPDVRNSKVIDIVKRLKEYGISPDITDPWADIIEVKNEYNIDLKQLNDIKNVDCLVLAVAHDEFKIMNLLDMDNLFKPLPNSEKVFIDLKNICSLSELTSSGYNFWRL
;
A
#
# COMPACT_ATOMS: atom_id res chain seq x y z
N GLY A 1 -0.30 -4.07 0.89
CA GLY A 1 0.23 -5.40 1.28
C GLY A 1 0.70 -5.45 2.71
N ILE A 2 0.51 -6.57 3.36
CA ILE A 2 0.88 -6.77 4.76
C ILE A 2 1.57 -8.12 5.02
N THR A 3 1.65 -9.01 4.02
CA THR A 3 2.28 -10.31 4.20
C THR A 3 3.79 -10.21 4.33
N PHE A 4 4.43 -11.29 4.80
CA PHE A 4 5.87 -11.38 4.99
C PHE A 4 6.67 -11.13 3.70
N LYS A 5 6.19 -11.68 2.57
CA LYS A 5 6.79 -11.49 1.24
C LYS A 5 5.75 -11.64 0.14
N GLU A 6 6.16 -11.33 -1.09
CA GLU A 6 5.30 -11.43 -2.28
C GLU A 6 4.75 -12.84 -2.49
N ASN A 7 3.50 -12.90 -2.92
CA ASN A 7 2.78 -14.13 -3.28
C ASN A 7 2.84 -15.21 -2.19
N CYS A 8 2.76 -14.78 -0.95
CA CYS A 8 2.80 -15.65 0.23
C CYS A 8 1.75 -15.17 1.23
N PRO A 9 0.92 -16.08 1.77
CA PRO A 9 -0.14 -15.70 2.73
C PRO A 9 0.36 -15.49 4.16
N ASP A 10 1.63 -15.76 4.45
CA ASP A 10 2.18 -15.66 5.80
C ASP A 10 2.21 -14.20 6.26
N VAL A 11 1.49 -13.90 7.34
CA VAL A 11 1.44 -12.57 7.95
C VAL A 11 2.32 -12.45 9.19
N ARG A 12 2.93 -13.54 9.62
CA ARG A 12 3.86 -13.55 10.76
C ARG A 12 5.19 -12.92 10.35
N ASN A 13 5.83 -12.23 11.27
CA ASN A 13 7.13 -11.57 11.06
C ASN A 13 7.13 -10.53 9.91
N SER A 14 5.97 -10.00 9.55
CA SER A 14 5.87 -8.96 8.53
C SER A 14 6.49 -7.65 9.03
N LYS A 15 7.44 -7.11 8.27
CA LYS A 15 8.04 -5.79 8.54
C LYS A 15 7.08 -4.64 8.28
N VAL A 16 6.03 -4.88 7.51
CA VAL A 16 4.98 -3.86 7.27
C VAL A 16 4.27 -3.50 8.56
N ILE A 17 4.17 -4.42 9.52
CA ILE A 17 3.59 -4.15 10.84
C ILE A 17 4.35 -3.04 11.57
N ASP A 18 5.67 -3.00 11.44
CA ASP A 18 6.48 -1.94 12.04
C ASP A 18 6.14 -0.57 11.44
N ILE A 19 5.90 -0.54 10.14
CA ILE A 19 5.45 0.67 9.43
C ILE A 19 4.08 1.11 9.95
N VAL A 20 3.14 0.18 10.07
CA VAL A 20 1.78 0.46 10.56
C VAL A 20 1.82 1.01 11.99
N LYS A 21 2.60 0.38 12.86
CA LYS A 21 2.78 0.86 14.24
C LYS A 21 3.34 2.27 14.28
N ARG A 22 4.35 2.54 13.45
CA ARG A 22 4.99 3.86 13.40
C ARG A 22 4.04 4.93 12.90
N LEU A 23 3.24 4.62 11.89
CA LEU A 23 2.21 5.55 11.40
C LEU A 23 1.18 5.87 12.48
N LYS A 24 0.75 4.87 13.25
CA LYS A 24 -0.18 5.08 14.36
C LYS A 24 0.39 5.98 15.45
N GLU A 25 1.69 5.90 15.73
CA GLU A 25 2.35 6.80 16.68
C GLU A 25 2.24 8.27 16.24
N TYR A 26 2.18 8.53 14.94
CA TYR A 26 1.97 9.86 14.38
C TYR A 26 0.49 10.23 14.22
N GLY A 27 -0.42 9.43 14.74
CA GLY A 27 -1.87 9.68 14.63
C GLY A 27 -2.46 9.31 13.28
N ILE A 28 -1.76 8.54 12.46
CA ILE A 28 -2.21 8.11 11.14
C ILE A 28 -2.77 6.69 11.25
N SER A 29 -4.02 6.50 10.81
CA SER A 29 -4.64 5.18 10.71
C SER A 29 -4.72 4.75 9.24
N PRO A 30 -3.78 3.93 8.75
CA PRO A 30 -3.78 3.52 7.36
C PRO A 30 -4.90 2.51 7.07
N ASP A 31 -5.51 2.63 5.89
CA ASP A 31 -6.30 1.55 5.32
C ASP A 31 -5.36 0.54 4.69
N ILE A 32 -5.59 -0.75 4.95
CA ILE A 32 -4.69 -1.82 4.51
C ILE A 32 -5.46 -2.83 3.68
N THR A 33 -4.92 -3.19 2.52
CA THR A 33 -5.42 -4.26 1.67
C THR A 33 -4.30 -5.22 1.33
N ASP A 34 -4.64 -6.50 1.23
CA ASP A 34 -3.70 -7.53 0.80
C ASP A 34 -4.48 -8.70 0.18
N PRO A 35 -4.20 -9.09 -1.08
CA PRO A 35 -4.92 -10.16 -1.75
C PRO A 35 -4.55 -11.57 -1.26
N TRP A 36 -3.46 -11.71 -0.53
CA TRP A 36 -2.94 -13.00 -0.06
C TRP A 36 -3.19 -13.27 1.41
N ALA A 37 -3.38 -12.23 2.22
CA ALA A 37 -3.56 -12.35 3.66
C ALA A 37 -4.97 -12.81 4.03
N ASP A 38 -5.09 -13.69 5.01
CA ASP A 38 -6.36 -14.07 5.60
C ASP A 38 -6.85 -12.96 6.54
N ILE A 39 -8.06 -12.48 6.30
CA ILE A 39 -8.65 -11.35 7.05
C ILE A 39 -8.77 -11.68 8.55
N ILE A 40 -9.17 -12.91 8.86
CA ILE A 40 -9.39 -13.35 10.25
C ILE A 40 -8.05 -13.46 10.97
N GLU A 41 -7.05 -14.04 10.31
CA GLU A 41 -5.70 -14.18 10.88
C GLU A 41 -5.07 -12.82 11.18
N VAL A 42 -5.17 -11.86 10.25
CA VAL A 42 -4.66 -10.51 10.46
C VAL A 42 -5.38 -9.80 11.60
N LYS A 43 -6.70 -9.99 11.71
CA LYS A 43 -7.48 -9.43 12.82
C LYS A 43 -7.05 -10.01 14.15
N ASN A 44 -6.88 -11.32 14.22
CA ASN A 44 -6.49 -12.01 15.46
C ASN A 44 -5.06 -11.68 15.88
N GLU A 45 -4.13 -11.61 14.91
CA GLU A 45 -2.71 -11.41 15.18
C GLU A 45 -2.37 -9.94 15.48
N TYR A 46 -2.99 -9.00 14.77
CA TYR A 46 -2.58 -7.59 14.79
C TYR A 46 -3.70 -6.61 15.14
N ASN A 47 -4.93 -7.11 15.31
CA ASN A 47 -6.12 -6.26 15.50
C ASN A 47 -6.30 -5.23 14.36
N ILE A 48 -5.99 -5.64 13.14
CA ILE A 48 -6.14 -4.83 11.92
C ILE A 48 -7.31 -5.36 11.12
N ASP A 49 -8.19 -4.48 10.69
CA ASP A 49 -9.29 -4.78 9.78
C ASP A 49 -8.85 -4.55 8.33
N LEU A 50 -8.54 -5.64 7.61
CA LEU A 50 -8.19 -5.54 6.19
C LEU A 50 -9.41 -5.09 5.38
N LYS A 51 -9.18 -4.21 4.41
CA LYS A 51 -10.18 -3.79 3.43
C LYS A 51 -9.97 -4.49 2.10
N GLN A 52 -11.03 -4.65 1.34
CA GLN A 52 -10.93 -5.02 -0.06
C GLN A 52 -10.34 -3.82 -0.85
N LEU A 53 -9.58 -4.11 -1.90
CA LEU A 53 -8.97 -3.03 -2.71
C LEU A 53 -10.03 -2.06 -3.25
N ASN A 54 -11.19 -2.58 -3.66
CA ASN A 54 -12.27 -1.76 -4.19
C ASN A 54 -12.90 -0.80 -3.16
N ASP A 55 -12.69 -1.04 -1.88
CA ASP A 55 -13.17 -0.19 -0.80
C ASP A 55 -12.17 0.90 -0.40
N ILE A 56 -10.95 0.83 -0.92
CA ILE A 56 -9.94 1.86 -0.68
C ILE A 56 -10.12 2.99 -1.69
N LYS A 57 -10.35 4.19 -1.17
CA LYS A 57 -10.58 5.39 -1.96
C LYS A 57 -10.25 6.64 -1.16
N ASN A 58 -10.09 7.74 -1.87
CA ASN A 58 -9.87 9.06 -1.27
C ASN A 58 -8.65 9.10 -0.35
N VAL A 59 -7.56 8.43 -0.74
CA VAL A 59 -6.33 8.43 0.04
C VAL A 59 -5.45 9.64 -0.30
N ASP A 60 -4.64 10.05 0.65
CA ASP A 60 -3.64 11.12 0.49
C ASP A 60 -2.27 10.56 0.13
N CYS A 61 -2.01 9.33 0.55
CA CYS A 61 -0.74 8.64 0.35
C CYS A 61 -1.00 7.18 0.02
N LEU A 62 -0.28 6.66 -0.96
CA LEU A 62 -0.30 5.25 -1.31
C LEU A 62 1.07 4.63 -1.03
N VAL A 63 1.08 3.51 -0.29
CA VAL A 63 2.30 2.77 0.01
C VAL A 63 2.23 1.37 -0.58
N LEU A 64 3.12 1.06 -1.50
CA LEU A 64 3.32 -0.28 -2.04
C LEU A 64 4.38 -1.00 -1.21
N ALA A 65 3.96 -1.82 -0.26
CA ALA A 65 4.84 -2.42 0.73
C ALA A 65 5.20 -3.89 0.43
N VAL A 66 4.41 -4.59 -0.36
CA VAL A 66 4.65 -5.98 -0.77
C VAL A 66 4.39 -6.12 -2.27
N ALA A 67 5.30 -6.79 -2.98
CA ALA A 67 5.27 -6.89 -4.44
C ALA A 67 4.42 -8.06 -4.94
N HIS A 68 3.16 -8.17 -4.46
CA HIS A 68 2.24 -9.18 -4.98
C HIS A 68 1.98 -9.00 -6.47
N ASP A 69 1.78 -10.09 -7.19
CA ASP A 69 1.51 -10.05 -8.63
C ASP A 69 0.27 -9.20 -8.96
N GLU A 70 -0.75 -9.24 -8.11
CA GLU A 70 -1.97 -8.44 -8.26
C GLU A 70 -1.68 -6.94 -8.26
N PHE A 71 -0.65 -6.49 -7.54
CA PHE A 71 -0.22 -5.09 -7.54
C PHE A 71 0.65 -4.75 -8.75
N LYS A 72 1.47 -5.71 -9.19
CA LYS A 72 2.35 -5.51 -10.36
C LYS A 72 1.59 -5.34 -11.66
N ILE A 73 0.41 -5.96 -11.80
CA ILE A 73 -0.43 -5.82 -12.99
C ILE A 73 -1.25 -4.54 -13.02
N MET A 74 -1.37 -3.84 -11.89
CA MET A 74 -2.02 -2.53 -11.86
C MET A 74 -1.13 -1.51 -12.57
N ASN A 75 -1.73 -0.73 -13.46
CA ASN A 75 -1.02 0.40 -14.05
C ASN A 75 -1.12 1.64 -13.13
N LEU A 76 -0.37 2.68 -13.45
CA LEU A 76 -0.33 3.89 -12.63
C LEU A 76 -1.68 4.59 -12.58
N LEU A 77 -2.48 4.51 -13.64
CA LEU A 77 -3.85 5.08 -13.65
C LEU A 77 -4.77 4.35 -12.68
N ASP A 78 -4.68 3.01 -12.59
CA ASP A 78 -5.45 2.23 -11.62
C ASP A 78 -5.11 2.67 -10.18
N MET A 79 -3.85 2.90 -9.92
CA MET A 79 -3.38 3.37 -8.61
C MET A 79 -3.80 4.81 -8.33
N ASP A 80 -3.77 5.66 -9.34
CA ASP A 80 -4.20 7.06 -9.24
C ASP A 80 -5.66 7.18 -8.81
N ASN A 81 -6.49 6.26 -9.26
CA ASN A 81 -7.92 6.24 -8.93
C ASN A 81 -8.20 6.02 -7.44
N LEU A 82 -7.22 5.57 -6.66
CA LEU A 82 -7.35 5.39 -5.21
C LEU A 82 -7.22 6.72 -4.47
N PHE A 83 -6.53 7.69 -5.04
CA PHE A 83 -6.31 8.99 -4.41
C PHE A 83 -7.55 9.88 -4.39
N LYS A 84 -7.57 10.84 -3.47
CA LYS A 84 -8.48 11.99 -3.55
C LYS A 84 -8.28 12.71 -4.89
N PRO A 85 -9.31 13.42 -5.39
CA PRO A 85 -9.19 14.22 -6.61
C PRO A 85 -8.34 15.47 -6.38
N LEU A 86 -7.06 15.28 -6.17
CA LEU A 86 -6.05 16.32 -5.92
C LEU A 86 -5.13 16.44 -7.14
N PRO A 87 -4.45 17.59 -7.30
CA PRO A 87 -3.31 17.67 -8.24
C PRO A 87 -2.26 16.61 -7.87
N ASN A 88 -1.57 16.05 -8.86
CA ASN A 88 -0.58 15.00 -8.61
C ASN A 88 0.55 15.46 -7.68
N SER A 89 0.91 16.75 -7.71
CA SER A 89 1.92 17.32 -6.81
C SER A 89 1.54 17.27 -5.32
N GLU A 90 0.26 17.05 -5.01
CA GLU A 90 -0.25 16.92 -3.64
C GLU A 90 -0.49 15.45 -3.24
N LYS A 91 -0.30 14.51 -4.15
CA LYS A 91 -0.39 13.07 -3.89
C LYS A 91 0.97 12.52 -3.50
N VAL A 92 1.02 11.71 -2.47
CA VAL A 92 2.24 11.06 -2.01
C VAL A 92 2.22 9.58 -2.41
N PHE A 93 3.27 9.14 -3.09
CA PHE A 93 3.39 7.78 -3.61
C PHE A 93 4.69 7.16 -3.10
N ILE A 94 4.60 6.10 -2.32
CA ILE A 94 5.77 5.42 -1.74
C ILE A 94 5.83 3.99 -2.26
N ASP A 95 6.86 3.69 -3.05
CA ASP A 95 7.07 2.39 -3.66
C ASP A 95 8.28 1.70 -3.03
N LEU A 96 8.04 0.91 -1.99
CA LEU A 96 9.09 0.23 -1.24
C LEU A 96 9.67 -0.98 -1.99
N LYS A 97 9.03 -1.44 -3.06
CA LYS A 97 9.37 -2.68 -3.76
C LYS A 97 9.74 -2.49 -5.22
N ASN A 98 9.85 -1.23 -5.67
CA ASN A 98 10.16 -0.92 -7.06
C ASN A 98 9.17 -1.55 -8.06
N ILE A 99 7.89 -1.53 -7.71
CA ILE A 99 6.82 -2.08 -8.56
C ILE A 99 6.59 -1.19 -9.77
N CYS A 100 6.61 0.12 -9.56
CA CYS A 100 6.38 1.10 -10.61
C CYS A 100 7.68 1.48 -11.32
N SER A 101 7.57 1.81 -12.59
CA SER A 101 8.69 2.33 -13.38
C SER A 101 9.10 3.71 -12.86
N LEU A 102 10.41 3.94 -12.71
CA LEU A 102 10.93 5.24 -12.30
C LEU A 102 10.56 6.35 -13.30
N SER A 103 10.58 6.05 -14.59
CA SER A 103 10.21 7.02 -15.64
C SER A 103 8.74 7.41 -15.54
N GLU A 104 7.84 6.47 -15.29
CA GLU A 104 6.41 6.75 -15.09
C GLU A 104 6.16 7.60 -13.86
N LEU A 105 6.79 7.27 -12.73
CA LEU A 105 6.67 8.05 -11.50
C LEU A 105 7.23 9.47 -11.69
N THR A 106 8.37 9.61 -12.35
CA THR A 106 8.97 10.92 -12.62
C THR A 106 8.07 11.76 -13.51
N SER A 107 7.47 11.16 -14.54
CA SER A 107 6.59 11.86 -15.48
C SER A 107 5.21 12.18 -14.89
N SER A 108 4.79 11.46 -13.86
CA SER A 108 3.44 11.62 -13.26
C SER A 108 3.24 12.95 -12.54
N GLY A 109 4.31 13.52 -12.00
CA GLY A 109 4.24 14.71 -11.15
C GLY A 109 3.91 14.41 -9.69
N TYR A 110 3.82 13.13 -9.28
CA TYR A 110 3.61 12.77 -7.87
C TYR A 110 4.79 13.20 -7.00
N ASN A 111 4.49 13.46 -5.75
CA ASN A 111 5.51 13.51 -4.70
C ASN A 111 5.81 12.07 -4.31
N PHE A 112 6.84 11.46 -4.91
CA PHE A 112 7.11 10.04 -4.73
C PHE A 112 8.46 9.76 -4.07
N TRP A 113 8.53 8.58 -3.47
CA TRP A 113 9.75 7.98 -2.97
C TRP A 113 9.76 6.49 -3.34
N ARG A 114 10.89 5.97 -3.73
CA ARG A 114 11.09 4.54 -3.97
C ARG A 114 12.45 4.10 -3.47
N LEU A 115 12.53 2.83 -3.14
CA LEU A 115 13.75 2.24 -2.60
C LEU A 115 14.83 2.06 -3.67
#